data_1cfe1004e8b84d29f5e61077a7020e6c
#
_entry.id   1cfe1004e8b84d29f5e61077a7020e6c
#
_cell.length_a   1.000
_cell.length_b   1.000
_cell.length_c   1.000
_cell.angle_alpha   90.00
_cell.angle_beta   90.00
_cell.angle_gamma   90.00
#
_symmetry.space_group_name_H-M   'P 1'
#
loop_
_entity.id
_entity.type
_entity.pdbx_description
1 polymer ?
#
loop_
_entity_poly.entity_id
_entity_poly.type
_entity_poly.pdbx_seq_one_letter_code
_entity_poly.pdbx_strand_id
1 'polypeptide(L)'
;FSGLSDYFFRTIPPDTVQGAVLGQIIAQDGVKNLAIAVFNDEYGTSLRDVVVKTVEDAGVNVVYGEKDTFDPTETNFSSMVTAIKATNPDATLVIAFDQTVPLVKELAAQGLDTHKLYMTDGNTVDHSADFDAGLLKGSTGTIPGAHPTEEFQKNVKSFNAKVTDFTYTAETYDAIVLAALAAQKGGATDGTTVQKN
;
A
#
# COMPACT_ATOMS: atom_id res chain seq x y z
N PHE A 1 8.54 -7.40 11.98
CA PHE A 1 9.49 -6.96 13.01
C PHE A 1 8.85 -6.74 14.39
N SER A 2 7.53 -6.50 14.48
CA SER A 2 6.84 -6.33 15.78
C SER A 2 7.06 -7.58 16.66
N GLY A 3 7.57 -7.36 17.88
CA GLY A 3 7.88 -8.44 18.83
C GLY A 3 9.21 -9.17 18.63
N LEU A 4 10.00 -8.82 17.60
CA LEU A 4 11.33 -9.41 17.39
C LEU A 4 12.42 -8.72 18.20
N SER A 5 12.21 -7.49 18.62
CA SER A 5 13.18 -6.71 19.38
C SER A 5 12.47 -5.64 20.23
N ASP A 6 12.92 -5.49 21.48
CA ASP A 6 12.49 -4.42 22.38
C ASP A 6 12.99 -3.03 21.94
N TYR A 7 13.86 -2.98 20.93
CA TYR A 7 14.40 -1.76 20.35
C TYR A 7 13.72 -1.34 19.04
N PHE A 8 12.68 -2.06 18.62
CA PHE A 8 11.91 -1.73 17.43
C PHE A 8 10.59 -1.06 17.81
N PHE A 9 10.43 0.17 17.40
CA PHE A 9 9.22 0.98 17.58
C PHE A 9 8.62 1.35 16.24
N ARG A 10 7.32 1.53 16.22
CA ARG A 10 6.57 1.83 15.00
C ARG A 10 5.55 2.93 15.29
N THR A 11 5.52 3.96 14.46
CA THR A 11 4.52 5.04 14.51
C THR A 11 3.46 4.91 13.42
N ILE A 12 3.53 3.86 12.60
CA ILE A 12 2.59 3.57 11.52
C ILE A 12 1.91 2.21 11.75
N PRO A 13 0.62 2.03 11.36
CA PRO A 13 -0.02 0.72 11.41
C PRO A 13 0.74 -0.34 10.60
N PRO A 14 0.78 -1.61 11.03
CA PRO A 14 1.42 -2.68 10.30
C PRO A 14 0.57 -3.15 9.11
N ASP A 15 1.20 -3.83 8.15
CA ASP A 15 0.56 -4.39 6.95
C ASP A 15 -0.59 -5.36 7.27
N THR A 16 -0.53 -6.01 8.44
CA THR A 16 -1.64 -6.85 8.94
C THR A 16 -2.93 -6.06 9.15
N VAL A 17 -2.85 -4.79 9.53
CA VAL A 17 -4.02 -3.90 9.64
C VAL A 17 -4.45 -3.42 8.26
N GLN A 18 -3.51 -2.95 7.44
CA GLN A 18 -3.81 -2.46 6.09
C GLN A 18 -4.44 -3.54 5.23
N GLY A 19 -3.85 -4.74 5.20
CA GLY A 19 -4.36 -5.85 4.40
C GLY A 19 -5.74 -6.32 4.86
N ALA A 20 -6.00 -6.35 6.18
CA ALA A 20 -7.31 -6.69 6.70
C ALA A 20 -8.37 -5.65 6.32
N VAL A 21 -8.05 -4.34 6.43
CA VAL A 21 -8.97 -3.26 6.03
C VAL A 21 -9.24 -3.32 4.53
N LEU A 22 -8.19 -3.44 3.70
CA LEU A 22 -8.33 -3.52 2.26
C LEU A 22 -9.17 -4.74 1.84
N GLY A 23 -8.90 -5.91 2.42
CA GLY A 23 -9.68 -7.12 2.16
C GLY A 23 -11.16 -6.97 2.54
N GLN A 24 -11.46 -6.28 3.65
CA GLN A 24 -12.83 -5.97 4.03
C GLN A 24 -13.52 -5.02 3.05
N ILE A 25 -12.82 -3.98 2.56
CA ILE A 25 -13.35 -3.07 1.55
C ILE A 25 -13.71 -3.84 0.28
N ILE A 26 -12.78 -4.67 -0.23
CA ILE A 26 -13.00 -5.51 -1.42
C ILE A 26 -14.26 -6.39 -1.27
N ALA A 27 -14.41 -7.02 -0.11
CA ALA A 27 -15.57 -7.87 0.17
C ALA A 27 -16.87 -7.05 0.28
N GLN A 28 -16.85 -5.88 0.92
CA GLN A 28 -18.00 -5.00 1.06
C GLN A 28 -18.46 -4.39 -0.28
N ASP A 29 -17.53 -4.17 -1.21
CA ASP A 29 -17.82 -3.72 -2.57
C ASP A 29 -18.49 -4.81 -3.43
N GLY A 30 -18.65 -6.02 -2.87
CA GLY A 30 -19.37 -7.12 -3.50
C GLY A 30 -18.56 -7.91 -4.52
N VAL A 31 -17.24 -7.75 -4.54
CA VAL A 31 -16.33 -8.56 -5.37
C VAL A 31 -16.52 -10.04 -5.05
N LYS A 32 -16.57 -10.88 -6.08
CA LYS A 32 -16.69 -12.36 -5.94
C LYS A 32 -15.43 -13.07 -6.40
N ASN A 33 -14.77 -12.55 -7.43
CA ASN A 33 -13.57 -13.11 -8.02
C ASN A 33 -12.50 -12.02 -8.09
N LEU A 34 -11.48 -12.13 -7.25
CA LEU A 34 -10.39 -11.16 -7.17
C LEU A 34 -9.15 -11.71 -7.85
N ALA A 35 -8.54 -10.93 -8.75
CA ALA A 35 -7.17 -11.15 -9.20
C ALA A 35 -6.21 -10.26 -8.41
N ILE A 36 -5.03 -10.78 -8.07
CA ILE A 36 -3.99 -10.04 -7.35
C ILE A 36 -2.71 -10.05 -8.19
N ALA A 37 -2.27 -8.88 -8.61
CA ALA A 37 -0.98 -8.68 -9.24
C ALA A 37 0.00 -8.11 -8.20
N VAL A 38 0.96 -8.90 -7.77
CA VAL A 38 1.89 -8.57 -6.69
C VAL A 38 3.33 -8.84 -7.09
N PHE A 39 4.22 -7.88 -6.82
CA PHE A 39 5.64 -8.07 -7.05
C PHE A 39 6.29 -8.94 -5.94
N ASN A 40 7.35 -9.65 -6.32
CA ASN A 40 8.01 -10.63 -5.47
C ASN A 40 9.01 -9.97 -4.52
N ASP A 41 8.50 -9.37 -3.45
CA ASP A 41 9.28 -8.95 -2.30
C ASP A 41 8.54 -9.23 -0.99
N GLU A 42 9.18 -9.00 0.14
CA GLU A 42 8.60 -9.30 1.45
C GLU A 42 7.40 -8.40 1.79
N TYR A 43 7.42 -7.11 1.39
CA TYR A 43 6.28 -6.22 1.58
C TYR A 43 5.09 -6.70 0.76
N GLY A 44 5.26 -6.89 -0.55
CA GLY A 44 4.18 -7.29 -1.44
C GLY A 44 3.55 -8.62 -1.04
N THR A 45 4.37 -9.63 -0.81
CA THR A 45 3.89 -10.98 -0.48
C THR A 45 3.24 -11.06 0.90
N SER A 46 3.80 -10.38 1.93
CA SER A 46 3.20 -10.37 3.27
C SER A 46 1.85 -9.65 3.29
N LEU A 47 1.73 -8.52 2.60
CA LEU A 47 0.48 -7.77 2.49
C LEU A 47 -0.58 -8.57 1.71
N ARG A 48 -0.19 -9.18 0.58
CA ARG A 48 -1.04 -10.09 -0.20
C ARG A 48 -1.61 -11.22 0.68
N ASP A 49 -0.79 -11.88 1.47
CA ASP A 49 -1.23 -13.02 2.30
C ASP A 49 -2.30 -12.61 3.30
N VAL A 50 -2.21 -11.41 3.88
CA VAL A 50 -3.25 -10.87 4.76
C VAL A 50 -4.54 -10.57 4.00
N VAL A 51 -4.43 -9.96 2.81
CA VAL A 51 -5.59 -9.68 1.96
C VAL A 51 -6.27 -10.97 1.54
N VAL A 52 -5.51 -11.95 1.02
CA VAL A 52 -6.03 -13.28 0.60
C VAL A 52 -6.84 -13.89 1.72
N LYS A 53 -6.23 -14.03 2.92
CA LYS A 53 -6.95 -14.58 4.07
C LYS A 53 -8.24 -13.83 4.38
N THR A 54 -8.20 -12.50 4.35
CA THR A 54 -9.36 -11.67 4.72
C THR A 54 -10.50 -11.78 3.70
N VAL A 55 -10.17 -11.77 2.41
CA VAL A 55 -11.20 -11.87 1.35
C VAL A 55 -11.80 -13.27 1.27
N GLU A 56 -10.99 -14.32 1.44
CA GLU A 56 -11.47 -15.71 1.48
C GLU A 56 -12.37 -15.97 2.69
N ASP A 57 -12.00 -15.48 3.88
CA ASP A 57 -12.84 -15.56 5.08
C ASP A 57 -14.20 -14.85 4.85
N ALA A 58 -14.26 -13.86 3.96
CA ALA A 58 -15.48 -13.16 3.57
C ALA A 58 -16.21 -13.79 2.36
N GLY A 59 -15.71 -14.88 1.81
CA GLY A 59 -16.32 -15.62 0.70
C GLY A 59 -16.01 -15.06 -0.70
N VAL A 60 -14.94 -14.30 -0.85
CA VAL A 60 -14.39 -13.87 -2.15
C VAL A 60 -13.39 -14.93 -2.64
N ASN A 61 -13.45 -15.30 -3.91
CA ASN A 61 -12.50 -16.23 -4.51
C ASN A 61 -11.27 -15.44 -5.01
N VAL A 62 -10.07 -15.86 -4.65
CA VAL A 62 -8.84 -15.38 -5.30
C VAL A 62 -8.58 -16.24 -6.53
N VAL A 63 -8.82 -15.68 -7.71
CA VAL A 63 -8.76 -16.40 -8.98
C VAL A 63 -7.40 -16.31 -9.68
N TYR A 64 -6.54 -15.38 -9.23
CA TYR A 64 -5.16 -15.22 -9.68
C TYR A 64 -4.33 -14.54 -8.58
N GLY A 65 -3.06 -14.92 -8.45
CA GLY A 65 -2.10 -14.24 -7.57
C GLY A 65 -2.13 -14.68 -6.11
N GLU A 66 -2.86 -15.74 -5.76
CA GLU A 66 -2.78 -16.33 -4.41
C GLU A 66 -1.34 -16.72 -4.04
N LYS A 67 -0.57 -17.22 -5.02
CA LYS A 67 0.85 -17.60 -4.88
C LYS A 67 1.74 -17.03 -5.96
N ASP A 68 1.15 -16.60 -7.08
CA ASP A 68 1.88 -16.02 -8.19
C ASP A 68 2.39 -14.63 -7.84
N THR A 69 3.60 -14.33 -8.31
CA THR A 69 4.25 -13.03 -8.15
C THR A 69 4.96 -12.66 -9.46
N PHE A 70 5.26 -11.39 -9.65
CA PHE A 70 6.14 -10.95 -10.73
C PHE A 70 7.45 -10.39 -10.20
N ASP A 71 8.49 -10.40 -11.03
CA ASP A 71 9.81 -9.84 -10.68
C ASP A 71 9.72 -8.32 -10.46
N PRO A 72 10.27 -7.75 -9.37
CA PRO A 72 10.28 -6.30 -9.13
C PRO A 72 10.91 -5.48 -10.25
N THR A 73 11.74 -6.08 -11.12
CA THR A 73 12.35 -5.42 -12.28
C THR A 73 11.56 -5.62 -13.58
N GLU A 74 10.41 -6.31 -13.52
CA GLU A 74 9.58 -6.58 -14.70
C GLU A 74 9.00 -5.29 -15.28
N THR A 75 9.02 -5.20 -16.60
CA THR A 75 8.50 -4.06 -17.38
C THR A 75 7.47 -4.47 -18.43
N ASN A 76 7.32 -5.77 -18.69
CA ASN A 76 6.38 -6.31 -19.68
C ASN A 76 5.36 -7.25 -19.02
N PHE A 77 4.17 -6.77 -18.85
CA PHE A 77 3.10 -7.46 -18.15
C PHE A 77 2.10 -8.21 -19.06
N SER A 78 2.35 -8.26 -20.38
CA SER A 78 1.38 -8.79 -21.33
C SER A 78 0.96 -10.23 -21.04
N SER A 79 1.92 -11.11 -20.76
CA SER A 79 1.62 -12.51 -20.43
C SER A 79 0.86 -12.67 -19.13
N MET A 80 1.26 -11.92 -18.09
CA MET A 80 0.60 -11.93 -16.79
C MET A 80 -0.84 -11.41 -16.91
N VAL A 81 -1.04 -10.28 -17.59
CA VAL A 81 -2.38 -9.70 -17.77
C VAL A 81 -3.26 -10.61 -18.61
N THR A 82 -2.71 -11.30 -19.61
CA THR A 82 -3.45 -12.34 -20.36
C THR A 82 -3.91 -13.48 -19.45
N ALA A 83 -3.06 -13.93 -18.55
CA ALA A 83 -3.42 -14.96 -17.57
C ALA A 83 -4.49 -14.45 -16.56
N ILE A 84 -4.37 -13.24 -16.06
CA ILE A 84 -5.39 -12.60 -15.21
C ILE A 84 -6.73 -12.54 -15.96
N LYS A 85 -6.74 -12.04 -17.18
CA LYS A 85 -7.96 -11.93 -18.00
C LYS A 85 -8.64 -13.28 -18.23
N ALA A 86 -7.86 -14.34 -18.41
CA ALA A 86 -8.40 -15.69 -18.61
C ALA A 86 -9.18 -16.22 -17.39
N THR A 87 -8.94 -15.69 -16.19
CA THR A 87 -9.67 -16.04 -14.96
C THR A 87 -11.00 -15.28 -14.81
N ASN A 88 -11.26 -14.29 -15.67
CA ASN A 88 -12.45 -13.44 -15.64
C ASN A 88 -12.75 -12.83 -14.26
N PRO A 89 -11.83 -12.04 -13.70
CA PRO A 89 -11.99 -11.44 -12.37
C PRO A 89 -13.03 -10.31 -12.40
N ASP A 90 -13.71 -10.09 -11.26
CA ASP A 90 -14.57 -8.93 -11.04
C ASP A 90 -13.79 -7.65 -10.73
N ALA A 91 -12.60 -7.82 -10.17
CA ALA A 91 -11.72 -6.74 -9.74
C ALA A 91 -10.25 -7.20 -9.73
N THR A 92 -9.34 -6.24 -9.77
CA THR A 92 -7.91 -6.51 -9.67
C THR A 92 -7.29 -5.70 -8.54
N LEU A 93 -6.56 -6.35 -7.64
CA LEU A 93 -5.67 -5.71 -6.67
C LEU A 93 -4.26 -5.64 -7.26
N VAL A 94 -3.66 -4.46 -7.22
CA VAL A 94 -2.27 -4.23 -7.65
C VAL A 94 -1.45 -3.85 -6.43
N ILE A 95 -0.46 -4.67 -6.09
CA ILE A 95 0.53 -4.41 -5.03
C ILE A 95 1.88 -4.24 -5.71
N ALA A 96 2.28 -3.00 -5.92
CA ALA A 96 3.48 -2.64 -6.67
C ALA A 96 3.94 -1.21 -6.30
N PHE A 97 5.06 -0.79 -6.87
CA PHE A 97 5.53 0.60 -6.87
C PHE A 97 5.50 1.14 -8.32
N ASP A 98 6.64 1.49 -8.88
CA ASP A 98 6.76 2.06 -10.24
C ASP A 98 6.19 1.15 -11.34
N GLN A 99 6.12 -0.16 -11.08
CA GLN A 99 5.52 -1.14 -11.99
C GLN A 99 4.02 -0.93 -12.20
N THR A 100 3.36 -0.18 -11.32
CA THR A 100 1.93 0.11 -11.42
C THR A 100 1.56 0.76 -12.73
N VAL A 101 2.36 1.69 -13.21
CA VAL A 101 2.06 2.45 -14.46
C VAL A 101 2.02 1.53 -15.69
N PRO A 102 3.07 0.77 -16.03
CA PRO A 102 3.02 -0.14 -17.18
C PRO A 102 2.01 -1.27 -16.99
N LEU A 103 1.83 -1.78 -15.77
CA LEU A 103 0.86 -2.83 -15.47
C LEU A 103 -0.59 -2.37 -15.70
N VAL A 104 -0.98 -1.21 -15.17
CA VAL A 104 -2.35 -0.69 -15.33
C VAL A 104 -2.63 -0.33 -16.80
N LYS A 105 -1.65 0.21 -17.54
CA LYS A 105 -1.78 0.42 -18.98
C LYS A 105 -2.05 -0.88 -19.73
N GLU A 106 -1.38 -1.96 -19.35
CA GLU A 106 -1.58 -3.27 -19.96
C GLU A 106 -2.94 -3.88 -19.59
N LEU A 107 -3.38 -3.74 -18.31
CA LEU A 107 -4.73 -4.14 -17.89
C LEU A 107 -5.79 -3.46 -18.77
N ALA A 108 -5.69 -2.14 -18.93
CA ALA A 108 -6.59 -1.36 -19.77
C ALA A 108 -6.53 -1.79 -21.26
N ALA A 109 -5.33 -1.97 -21.80
CA ALA A 109 -5.11 -2.35 -23.19
C ALA A 109 -5.74 -3.71 -23.52
N GLN A 110 -5.73 -4.64 -22.57
CA GLN A 110 -6.37 -5.95 -22.72
C GLN A 110 -7.87 -5.94 -22.35
N GLY A 111 -8.41 -4.80 -21.91
CA GLY A 111 -9.83 -4.59 -21.65
C GLY A 111 -10.32 -5.12 -20.29
N LEU A 112 -9.43 -5.22 -19.29
CA LEU A 112 -9.86 -5.40 -17.91
C LEU A 112 -10.41 -4.09 -17.35
N ASP A 113 -11.34 -4.19 -16.39
CA ASP A 113 -12.00 -3.02 -15.80
C ASP A 113 -11.08 -2.29 -14.82
N THR A 114 -10.50 -1.18 -15.26
CA THR A 114 -9.64 -0.34 -14.42
C THR A 114 -10.41 0.52 -13.42
N HIS A 115 -11.73 0.59 -13.50
CA HIS A 115 -12.57 1.25 -12.51
C HIS A 115 -12.76 0.42 -11.23
N LYS A 116 -12.37 -0.84 -11.27
CA LYS A 116 -12.40 -1.79 -10.16
C LYS A 116 -11.00 -2.25 -9.78
N LEU A 117 -10.05 -1.31 -9.77
CA LEU A 117 -8.72 -1.54 -9.24
C LEU A 117 -8.68 -1.22 -7.76
N TYR A 118 -8.00 -2.06 -7.02
CA TYR A 118 -7.58 -1.81 -5.66
C TYR A 118 -6.07 -1.63 -5.60
N MET A 119 -5.63 -0.72 -4.75
CA MET A 119 -4.22 -0.35 -4.62
C MET A 119 -3.82 -0.27 -3.16
N THR A 120 -2.54 -0.36 -2.91
CA THR A 120 -1.93 -0.23 -1.60
C THR A 120 -1.17 1.08 -1.48
N ASP A 121 -0.57 1.36 -0.35
CA ASP A 121 0.21 2.58 -0.12
C ASP A 121 1.36 2.78 -1.11
N GLY A 122 1.99 1.67 -1.55
CA GLY A 122 3.10 1.74 -2.51
C GLY A 122 2.72 2.32 -3.88
N ASN A 123 1.44 2.35 -4.21
CA ASN A 123 0.94 2.84 -5.50
C ASN A 123 -0.32 3.72 -5.41
N THR A 124 -0.76 4.09 -4.22
CA THR A 124 -1.82 5.08 -4.02
C THR A 124 -1.22 6.48 -3.98
N VAL A 125 -0.81 6.97 -5.13
CA VAL A 125 -0.15 8.27 -5.35
C VAL A 125 -0.85 9.06 -6.44
N ASP A 126 -0.43 10.31 -6.71
CA ASP A 126 -0.93 11.09 -7.83
C ASP A 126 -0.41 10.55 -9.17
N HIS A 127 -1.29 9.92 -9.92
CA HIS A 127 -1.05 9.37 -11.25
C HIS A 127 -1.55 10.27 -12.39
N SER A 128 -1.84 11.53 -12.11
CA SER A 128 -2.41 12.45 -13.13
C SER A 128 -1.49 12.70 -14.32
N ALA A 129 -0.18 12.51 -14.15
CA ALA A 129 0.81 12.60 -15.23
C ALA A 129 1.00 11.27 -15.98
N ASP A 130 0.53 10.16 -15.44
CA ASP A 130 0.82 8.81 -15.94
C ASP A 130 -0.31 8.23 -16.79
N PHE A 131 -1.55 8.61 -16.48
CA PHE A 131 -2.76 8.04 -17.06
C PHE A 131 -3.69 9.10 -17.65
N ASP A 132 -4.43 8.69 -18.66
CA ASP A 132 -5.50 9.52 -19.21
C ASP A 132 -6.58 9.79 -18.17
N ALA A 133 -7.20 10.98 -18.25
CA ALA A 133 -8.24 11.38 -17.33
C ALA A 133 -9.40 10.37 -17.29
N GLY A 134 -9.70 9.88 -16.10
CA GLY A 134 -10.78 8.94 -15.88
C GLY A 134 -10.39 7.46 -15.91
N LEU A 135 -9.16 7.09 -16.29
CA LEU A 135 -8.72 5.69 -16.32
C LEU A 135 -8.88 4.99 -14.96
N LEU A 136 -8.53 5.69 -13.89
CA LEU A 136 -8.63 5.18 -12.51
C LEU A 136 -9.92 5.63 -11.78
N LYS A 137 -10.91 6.14 -12.51
CA LYS A 137 -12.15 6.60 -11.87
C LYS A 137 -12.88 5.43 -11.20
N GLY A 138 -13.05 5.49 -9.89
CA GLY A 138 -13.68 4.41 -9.12
C GLY A 138 -12.70 3.41 -8.51
N SER A 139 -11.41 3.51 -8.82
CA SER A 139 -10.37 2.75 -8.10
C SER A 139 -10.30 3.15 -6.63
N THR A 140 -9.90 2.23 -5.79
CA THR A 140 -9.77 2.43 -4.34
C THR A 140 -8.35 2.09 -3.91
N GLY A 141 -7.72 2.96 -3.12
CA GLY A 141 -6.42 2.71 -2.52
C GLY A 141 -6.46 2.87 -1.01
N THR A 142 -5.56 2.19 -0.31
CA THR A 142 -5.37 2.35 1.14
C THR A 142 -3.99 2.89 1.44
N ILE A 143 -3.92 3.84 2.35
CA ILE A 143 -2.68 4.37 2.90
C ILE A 143 -2.77 4.23 4.42
N PRO A 144 -1.84 3.53 5.09
CA PRO A 144 -1.85 3.45 6.54
C PRO A 144 -1.47 4.80 7.17
N GLY A 145 -1.97 5.05 8.38
CA GLY A 145 -1.75 6.30 9.11
C GLY A 145 -2.92 7.26 9.01
N ALA A 146 -2.70 8.48 9.48
CA ALA A 146 -3.69 9.54 9.50
C ALA A 146 -3.36 10.61 8.45
N HIS A 147 -4.40 11.13 7.77
CA HIS A 147 -4.17 12.28 6.89
C HIS A 147 -3.76 13.50 7.74
N PRO A 148 -2.61 14.13 7.46
CA PRO A 148 -2.13 15.25 8.26
C PRO A 148 -3.09 16.44 8.20
N THR A 149 -3.28 17.11 9.34
CA THR A 149 -4.12 18.32 9.41
C THR A 149 -3.58 19.44 8.51
N GLU A 150 -4.45 20.35 8.07
CA GLU A 150 -4.04 21.51 7.26
C GLU A 150 -2.98 22.37 7.97
N GLU A 151 -3.07 22.49 9.28
CA GLU A 151 -2.07 23.22 10.08
C GLU A 151 -0.70 22.53 10.01
N PHE A 152 -0.66 21.19 10.15
CA PHE A 152 0.57 20.43 10.04
C PHE A 152 1.17 20.56 8.63
N GLN A 153 0.36 20.42 7.58
CA GLN A 153 0.79 20.60 6.19
C GLN A 153 1.36 22.00 5.94
N LYS A 154 0.73 23.05 6.49
CA LYS A 154 1.21 24.42 6.41
C LYS A 154 2.57 24.57 7.11
N ASN A 155 2.74 23.95 8.27
CA ASN A 155 4.00 23.97 8.99
C ASN A 155 5.11 23.28 8.19
N VAL A 156 4.87 22.09 7.65
CA VAL A 156 5.82 21.39 6.78
C VAL A 156 6.21 22.26 5.57
N LYS A 157 5.23 22.87 4.88
CA LYS A 157 5.48 23.77 3.75
C LYS A 157 6.27 25.04 4.14
N SER A 158 6.21 25.48 5.38
CA SER A 158 7.02 26.62 5.83
C SER A 158 8.53 26.31 5.84
N PHE A 159 8.90 25.04 5.99
CA PHE A 159 10.29 24.58 5.91
C PHE A 159 10.67 24.18 4.48
N ASN A 160 9.75 23.58 3.72
CA ASN A 160 9.98 23.22 2.34
C ASN A 160 8.68 23.38 1.52
N ALA A 161 8.58 24.52 0.82
CA ALA A 161 7.42 24.85 -0.01
C ALA A 161 7.19 23.90 -1.20
N LYS A 162 8.16 23.03 -1.53
CA LYS A 162 8.06 22.08 -2.65
C LYS A 162 7.35 20.78 -2.27
N VAL A 163 7.04 20.56 -0.99
CA VAL A 163 6.32 19.36 -0.55
C VAL A 163 4.88 19.43 -1.05
N THR A 164 4.48 18.46 -1.83
CA THR A 164 3.13 18.29 -2.37
C THR A 164 2.45 17.01 -1.86
N ASP A 165 3.23 15.97 -1.56
CA ASP A 165 2.78 14.74 -0.93
C ASP A 165 3.12 14.75 0.56
N PHE A 166 2.12 14.47 1.40
CA PHE A 166 2.24 14.44 2.86
C PHE A 166 2.11 13.04 3.45
N THR A 167 2.07 12.02 2.60
CA THR A 167 2.04 10.62 3.02
C THR A 167 3.21 10.35 3.98
N TYR A 168 2.90 9.76 5.14
CA TYR A 168 3.84 9.43 6.21
C TYR A 168 4.59 10.61 6.87
N THR A 169 4.29 11.85 6.53
CA THR A 169 4.98 13.00 7.13
C THR A 169 4.69 13.16 8.63
N ALA A 170 3.45 12.91 9.05
CA ALA A 170 3.07 13.00 10.46
C ALA A 170 3.70 11.87 11.28
N GLU A 171 3.66 10.64 10.79
CA GLU A 171 4.25 9.47 11.44
C GLU A 171 5.77 9.58 11.54
N THR A 172 6.42 10.13 10.51
CA THR A 172 7.87 10.41 10.53
C THR A 172 8.21 11.47 11.56
N TYR A 173 7.41 12.54 11.63
CA TYR A 173 7.56 13.58 12.66
C TYR A 173 7.44 12.96 14.05
N ASP A 174 6.41 12.18 14.30
CA ASP A 174 6.17 11.52 15.58
C ASP A 174 7.33 10.59 15.96
N ALA A 175 7.84 9.80 15.01
CA ALA A 175 8.97 8.90 15.25
C ALA A 175 10.22 9.65 15.72
N ILE A 176 10.54 10.77 15.08
CA ILE A 176 11.69 11.59 15.43
C ILE A 176 11.49 12.29 16.79
N VAL A 177 10.31 12.87 17.00
CA VAL A 177 10.00 13.59 18.24
C VAL A 177 9.97 12.65 19.44
N LEU A 178 9.35 11.48 19.32
CA LEU A 178 9.33 10.46 20.38
C LEU A 178 10.74 10.02 20.76
N ALA A 179 11.59 9.73 19.78
CA ALA A 179 12.98 9.37 20.04
C ALA A 179 13.76 10.52 20.74
N ALA A 180 13.55 11.75 20.30
CA ALA A 180 14.19 12.92 20.91
C ALA A 180 13.72 13.17 22.36
N LEU A 181 12.41 13.05 22.61
CA LEU A 181 11.85 13.20 23.97
C LEU A 181 12.32 12.09 24.90
N ALA A 182 12.40 10.84 24.42
CA ALA A 182 12.93 9.73 25.19
C ALA A 182 14.42 9.93 25.56
N ALA A 183 15.23 10.40 24.61
CA ALA A 183 16.64 10.74 24.86
C ALA A 183 16.76 11.90 25.87
N GLN A 184 15.96 12.94 25.72
CA GLN A 184 15.93 14.07 26.64
C GLN A 184 15.54 13.66 28.07
N LYS A 185 14.48 12.85 28.19
CA LYS A 185 14.02 12.33 29.48
C LYS A 185 15.04 11.41 30.13
N GLY A 186 15.71 10.55 29.36
CA GLY A 186 16.74 9.64 29.87
C GLY A 186 18.11 10.28 30.09
N GLY A 187 18.36 11.45 29.53
CA GLY A 187 19.64 12.19 29.67
C GLY A 187 20.79 11.63 28.83
N ALA A 188 20.48 10.72 27.85
CA ALA A 188 21.46 10.14 26.93
C ALA A 188 20.80 9.71 25.61
N THR A 189 21.62 9.48 24.57
CA THR A 189 21.16 9.15 23.22
C THR A 189 21.41 7.68 22.81
N ASP A 190 21.89 6.86 23.72
CA ASP A 190 22.07 5.43 23.44
C ASP A 190 20.73 4.69 23.35
N GLY A 191 20.71 3.60 22.59
CA GLY A 191 19.48 2.85 22.32
C GLY A 191 18.77 2.34 23.57
N THR A 192 19.52 1.96 24.62
CA THR A 192 18.92 1.46 25.87
C THR A 192 18.19 2.58 26.62
N THR A 193 18.76 3.78 26.65
CA THR A 193 18.13 4.95 27.25
C THR A 193 16.87 5.34 26.50
N VAL A 194 16.92 5.41 25.18
CA VAL A 194 15.75 5.74 24.33
C VAL A 194 14.65 4.68 24.48
N GLN A 195 15.03 3.41 24.51
CA GLN A 195 14.06 2.31 24.64
C GLN A 195 13.30 2.34 25.98
N LYS A 196 13.93 2.76 27.07
CA LYS A 196 13.36 2.75 28.42
C LYS A 196 12.51 3.98 28.77
N ASN A 197 12.57 5.05 28.02
CA ASN A 197 11.98 6.34 28.33
C ASN A 197 10.93 6.78 27.33
#